data_4772ac6a66d216532d2db36bbb6a5164
#
_entry.id   4772ac6a66d216532d2db36bbb6a5164
#
_cell.length_a   1.000
_cell.length_b   1.000
_cell.length_c   1.000
_cell.angle_alpha   90.00
_cell.angle_beta   90.00
_cell.angle_gamma   90.00
#
_symmetry.space_group_name_H-M   'P 1'
#
loop_
_entity.id
_entity.type
_entity.pdbx_description
1 polymer ?
#
loop_
_entity_poly.entity_id
_entity_poly.type
_entity_poly.pdbx_seq_one_letter_code
_entity_poly.pdbx_strand_id
1 'polypeptide(L)'
;MQTPLVSVHMITYNHEPYIRKAIDCVLSQKTNFPFELVIGEDCSTDGTREIVFDYARRFPDIIRVIASDQNVGMKKNFVRIIHACRGKYIAYCEGDDHWHDSEKLQKQTDFLESHPDYGLVYSDHNRYFEKTGKTIPRFYQTTNQIPPDPINVFRGWGKGLH
;
A
#
# COMPACT_ATOMS: atom_id res chain seq x y z
N MET A 1 -2.71 20.90 9.95
CA MET A 1 -2.66 19.98 8.79
C MET A 1 -4.07 19.67 8.36
N GLN A 2 -4.33 19.61 7.07
CA GLN A 2 -5.62 19.20 6.52
C GLN A 2 -5.82 17.69 6.72
N THR A 3 -7.04 17.25 7.05
CA THR A 3 -7.33 15.82 7.17
C THR A 3 -7.17 15.15 5.80
N PRO A 4 -6.37 14.09 5.66
CA PRO A 4 -6.20 13.41 4.39
C PRO A 4 -7.51 12.72 3.95
N LEU A 5 -7.80 12.73 2.65
CA LEU A 5 -8.92 11.96 2.10
C LEU A 5 -8.52 10.48 1.95
N VAL A 6 -7.26 10.23 1.60
CA VAL A 6 -6.72 8.88 1.42
C VAL A 6 -5.52 8.68 2.34
N SER A 7 -5.49 7.55 3.07
CA SER A 7 -4.29 7.04 3.71
C SER A 7 -3.72 5.91 2.86
N VAL A 8 -2.47 6.06 2.39
CA VAL A 8 -1.74 4.95 1.79
C VAL A 8 -1.14 4.12 2.92
N HIS A 9 -1.55 2.87 3.00
CA HIS A 9 -1.08 1.87 3.96
C HIS A 9 0.10 1.12 3.36
N MET A 10 1.26 1.16 4.02
CA MET A 10 2.47 0.45 3.61
C MET A 10 3.06 -0.28 4.79
N ILE A 11 3.24 -1.59 4.70
CA ILE A 11 4.03 -2.37 5.66
C ILE A 11 5.37 -2.74 5.04
N THR A 12 6.41 -2.81 5.86
CA THR A 12 7.75 -3.16 5.39
C THR A 12 8.54 -3.91 6.46
N TYR A 13 9.32 -4.90 6.01
CA TYR A 13 10.32 -5.62 6.78
C TYR A 13 11.37 -6.22 5.84
N ASN A 14 12.63 -5.73 5.93
CA ASN A 14 13.74 -6.17 5.08
C ASN A 14 13.45 -6.01 3.58
N HIS A 15 12.99 -4.83 3.18
CA HIS A 15 12.69 -4.46 1.80
C HIS A 15 13.68 -3.42 1.22
N GLU A 16 14.92 -3.40 1.69
CA GLU A 16 15.95 -2.42 1.27
C GLU A 16 16.05 -2.25 -0.26
N PRO A 17 16.03 -3.32 -1.09
CA PRO A 17 16.12 -3.17 -2.54
C PRO A 17 14.91 -2.50 -3.20
N TYR A 18 13.76 -2.48 -2.54
CA TYR A 18 12.46 -2.10 -3.13
C TYR A 18 11.88 -0.83 -2.54
N ILE A 19 12.09 -0.60 -1.23
CA ILE A 19 11.36 0.38 -0.44
C ILE A 19 11.44 1.83 -1.00
N ARG A 20 12.58 2.21 -1.59
CA ARG A 20 12.73 3.53 -2.23
C ARG A 20 11.72 3.69 -3.36
N LYS A 21 11.64 2.71 -4.25
CA LYS A 21 10.72 2.73 -5.39
C LYS A 21 9.26 2.70 -4.94
N ALA A 22 8.94 1.96 -3.88
CA ALA A 22 7.61 1.91 -3.29
C ALA A 22 7.19 3.29 -2.75
N ILE A 23 8.06 3.97 -2.00
CA ILE A 23 7.78 5.31 -1.47
C ILE A 23 7.69 6.33 -2.61
N ASP A 24 8.62 6.32 -3.56
CA ASP A 24 8.66 7.27 -4.68
C ASP A 24 7.39 7.19 -5.54
N CYS A 25 6.86 5.99 -5.81
CA CYS A 25 5.64 5.84 -6.59
C CYS A 25 4.41 6.42 -5.88
N VAL A 26 4.37 6.39 -4.56
CA VAL A 26 3.31 7.04 -3.76
C VAL A 26 3.50 8.56 -3.76
N LEU A 27 4.71 9.06 -3.54
CA LEU A 27 5.00 10.49 -3.55
C LEU A 27 4.78 11.15 -4.93
N SER A 28 4.87 10.36 -6.01
CA SER A 28 4.60 10.83 -7.37
C SER A 28 3.11 10.94 -7.72
N GLN A 29 2.20 10.54 -6.83
CA GLN A 29 0.77 10.59 -7.10
C GLN A 29 0.27 12.03 -7.24
N LYS A 30 -0.51 12.24 -8.29
CA LYS A 30 -1.15 13.52 -8.63
C LYS A 30 -2.60 13.47 -8.18
N THR A 31 -2.95 14.24 -7.15
CA THR A 31 -4.30 14.31 -6.59
C THR A 31 -4.73 15.76 -6.38
N ASN A 32 -6.02 16.01 -6.45
CA ASN A 32 -6.63 17.29 -6.09
C ASN A 32 -7.10 17.33 -4.62
N PHE A 33 -6.75 16.30 -3.86
CA PHE A 33 -7.06 16.16 -2.43
C PHE A 33 -5.78 15.80 -1.65
N PRO A 34 -5.74 16.07 -0.34
CA PRO A 34 -4.63 15.67 0.50
C PRO A 34 -4.64 14.16 0.75
N PHE A 35 -3.46 13.54 0.74
CA PHE A 35 -3.25 12.15 1.17
C PHE A 35 -2.07 12.05 2.13
N GLU A 36 -2.00 10.95 2.87
CA GLU A 36 -0.84 10.59 3.70
C GLU A 36 -0.31 9.21 3.31
N LEU A 37 0.96 8.97 3.59
CA LEU A 37 1.59 7.64 3.54
C LEU A 37 1.92 7.21 4.96
N VAL A 38 1.28 6.13 5.43
CA VAL A 38 1.53 5.54 6.75
C VAL A 38 2.35 4.28 6.58
N ILE A 39 3.59 4.31 7.06
CA ILE A 39 4.55 3.22 6.90
C ILE A 39 4.71 2.47 8.21
N GLY A 40 4.40 1.17 8.20
CA GLY A 40 4.66 0.25 9.31
C GLY A 40 6.02 -0.41 9.15
N GLU A 41 7.01 0.11 9.83
CA GLU A 41 8.36 -0.44 9.84
C GLU A 41 8.48 -1.47 10.98
N ASP A 42 8.74 -2.74 10.64
CA ASP A 42 8.64 -3.88 11.56
C ASP A 42 9.99 -4.36 12.07
N CYS A 43 10.86 -3.44 12.52
CA CYS A 43 12.18 -3.74 13.05
C CYS A 43 13.10 -4.43 12.03
N SER A 44 13.20 -3.83 10.82
CA SER A 44 14.10 -4.33 9.77
C SER A 44 15.55 -4.37 10.22
N THR A 45 16.28 -5.38 9.77
CA THR A 45 17.69 -5.63 10.06
C THR A 45 18.64 -5.25 8.94
N ASP A 46 18.09 -4.84 7.78
CA ASP A 46 18.79 -4.28 6.63
C ASP A 46 18.66 -2.74 6.61
N GLY A 47 19.01 -2.09 5.49
CA GLY A 47 18.90 -0.63 5.33
C GLY A 47 17.48 -0.07 5.21
N THR A 48 16.43 -0.91 5.23
CA THR A 48 15.03 -0.48 5.08
C THR A 48 14.65 0.62 6.07
N ARG A 49 14.95 0.40 7.35
CA ARG A 49 14.58 1.31 8.45
C ARG A 49 15.20 2.70 8.27
N GLU A 50 16.47 2.75 7.92
CA GLU A 50 17.19 4.02 7.68
C GLU A 50 16.57 4.78 6.52
N ILE A 51 16.28 4.09 5.42
CA ILE A 51 15.64 4.67 4.24
C ILE A 51 14.27 5.26 4.59
N VAL A 52 13.42 4.51 5.28
CA VAL A 52 12.07 4.96 5.68
C VAL A 52 12.12 6.22 6.53
N PHE A 53 13.01 6.28 7.52
CA PHE A 53 13.17 7.47 8.36
C PHE A 53 13.76 8.66 7.61
N ASP A 54 14.64 8.42 6.64
CA ASP A 54 15.16 9.50 5.79
C ASP A 54 14.02 10.13 4.97
N TYR A 55 13.19 9.35 4.34
CA TYR A 55 12.01 9.84 3.61
C TYR A 55 11.03 10.58 4.53
N ALA A 56 10.77 10.08 5.72
CA ALA A 56 9.88 10.76 6.67
C ALA A 56 10.42 12.13 7.11
N ARG A 57 11.73 12.28 7.28
CA ARG A 57 12.35 13.58 7.56
C ARG A 57 12.24 14.56 6.39
N ARG A 58 12.32 14.07 5.16
CA ARG A 58 12.23 14.89 3.94
C ARG A 58 10.79 15.27 3.58
N PHE A 59 9.83 14.45 3.93
CA PHE A 59 8.40 14.62 3.61
C PHE A 59 7.50 14.51 4.85
N PRO A 60 7.73 15.33 5.90
CA PRO A 60 7.03 15.18 7.19
C PRO A 60 5.55 15.47 7.13
N ASP A 61 5.09 16.22 6.13
CA ASP A 61 3.67 16.52 5.93
C ASP A 61 2.87 15.38 5.29
N ILE A 62 3.57 14.45 4.63
CA ILE A 62 2.96 13.35 3.90
C ILE A 62 3.23 12.01 4.60
N ILE A 63 4.47 11.76 5.05
CA ILE A 63 4.90 10.45 5.55
C ILE A 63 4.83 10.40 7.08
N ARG A 64 4.15 9.37 7.58
CA ARG A 64 4.14 9.00 9.00
C ARG A 64 4.66 7.59 9.17
N VAL A 65 5.66 7.42 10.05
CA VAL A 65 6.25 6.12 10.34
C VAL A 65 5.75 5.61 11.69
N ILE A 66 5.27 4.40 11.70
CA ILE A 66 4.91 3.62 12.91
C ILE A 66 5.94 2.50 13.02
N ALA A 67 7.04 2.79 13.69
CA ALA A 67 8.11 1.82 13.88
C ALA A 67 7.82 0.87 15.04
N SER A 68 8.47 -0.29 15.02
CA SER A 68 8.48 -1.25 16.10
C SER A 68 9.90 -1.48 16.61
N ASP A 69 10.06 -1.72 17.92
CA ASP A 69 11.36 -2.05 18.52
C ASP A 69 11.70 -3.55 18.43
N GLN A 70 10.74 -4.34 18.00
CA GLN A 70 10.88 -5.76 17.71
C GLN A 70 10.00 -6.14 16.53
N ASN A 71 10.37 -7.17 15.78
CA ASN A 71 9.51 -7.70 14.72
C ASN A 71 8.24 -8.30 15.33
N VAL A 72 7.09 -7.69 15.00
CA VAL A 72 5.78 -8.14 15.48
C VAL A 72 5.06 -9.03 14.48
N GLY A 73 5.61 -9.14 13.27
CA GLY A 73 5.09 -9.92 12.16
C GLY A 73 4.04 -9.19 11.33
N MET A 74 3.93 -9.61 10.07
CA MET A 74 3.10 -8.99 9.04
C MET A 74 1.67 -8.68 9.51
N LYS A 75 0.97 -9.64 10.13
CA LYS A 75 -0.43 -9.48 10.54
C LYS A 75 -0.61 -8.37 11.58
N LYS A 76 0.23 -8.35 12.62
CA LYS A 76 0.14 -7.32 13.66
C LYS A 76 0.57 -5.96 13.11
N ASN A 77 1.62 -5.93 12.30
CA ASN A 77 2.08 -4.72 11.63
C ASN A 77 0.97 -4.13 10.74
N PHE A 78 0.32 -4.95 9.92
CA PHE A 78 -0.81 -4.56 9.08
C PHE A 78 -1.94 -3.91 9.90
N VAL A 79 -2.39 -4.56 10.97
CA VAL A 79 -3.51 -4.06 11.80
C VAL A 79 -3.15 -2.74 12.48
N ARG A 80 -1.94 -2.61 13.04
CA ARG A 80 -1.54 -1.35 13.70
C ARG A 80 -1.49 -0.17 12.73
N ILE A 81 -1.14 -0.40 11.46
CA ILE A 81 -1.12 0.66 10.46
C ILE A 81 -2.53 1.03 10.01
N ILE A 82 -3.44 0.07 9.85
CA ILE A 82 -4.85 0.35 9.60
C ILE A 82 -5.41 1.31 10.67
N HIS A 83 -5.15 1.05 11.95
CA HIS A 83 -5.61 1.92 13.04
C HIS A 83 -4.92 3.30 13.07
N ALA A 84 -3.76 3.42 12.46
CA ALA A 84 -3.05 4.70 12.36
C ALA A 84 -3.51 5.56 11.17
N CYS A 85 -4.19 4.98 10.19
CA CYS A 85 -4.75 5.69 9.03
C CYS A 85 -5.84 6.67 9.45
N ARG A 86 -5.86 7.87 8.85
CA ARG A 86 -6.81 8.96 9.16
C ARG A 86 -7.73 9.29 7.98
N GLY A 87 -7.42 8.77 6.80
CA GLY A 87 -8.18 8.99 5.58
C GLY A 87 -9.54 8.30 5.59
N LYS A 88 -10.49 8.87 4.84
CA LYS A 88 -11.77 8.21 4.55
C LYS A 88 -11.55 6.89 3.80
N TYR A 89 -10.56 6.86 2.91
CA TYR A 89 -10.17 5.69 2.12
C TYR A 89 -8.78 5.19 2.52
N ILE A 90 -8.56 3.88 2.37
CA ILE A 90 -7.27 3.24 2.56
C ILE A 90 -6.83 2.64 1.22
N ALA A 91 -5.68 3.07 0.72
CA ALA A 91 -5.03 2.49 -0.45
C ALA A 91 -3.83 1.64 -0.01
N TYR A 92 -3.68 0.44 -0.58
CA TYR A 92 -2.60 -0.46 -0.23
C TYR A 92 -1.44 -0.37 -1.24
N CYS A 93 -0.23 -0.19 -0.72
CA CYS A 93 1.03 -0.30 -1.45
C CYS A 93 2.07 -0.87 -0.50
N GLU A 94 2.42 -2.15 -0.62
CA GLU A 94 3.42 -2.78 0.26
C GLU A 94 4.84 -2.30 -0.07
N GLY A 95 5.79 -2.48 0.85
CA GLY A 95 7.14 -1.93 0.72
C GLY A 95 8.00 -2.57 -0.38
N ASP A 96 7.53 -3.66 -0.99
CA ASP A 96 8.14 -4.37 -2.13
C ASP A 96 7.34 -4.20 -3.44
N ASP A 97 6.20 -3.48 -3.40
CA ASP A 97 5.37 -3.17 -4.55
C ASP A 97 5.58 -1.73 -5.04
N HIS A 98 5.11 -1.44 -6.25
CA HIS A 98 5.07 -0.07 -6.76
C HIS A 98 3.95 0.14 -7.78
N TRP A 99 3.39 1.34 -7.77
CA TRP A 99 2.37 1.75 -8.73
C TRP A 99 3.01 2.35 -9.98
N HIS A 100 2.45 2.04 -11.16
CA HIS A 100 2.91 2.57 -12.44
C HIS A 100 2.17 3.84 -12.87
N ASP A 101 0.92 4.02 -12.40
CA ASP A 101 0.07 5.15 -12.77
C ASP A 101 0.12 6.23 -11.68
N SER A 102 0.65 7.40 -12.03
CA SER A 102 0.72 8.55 -11.13
C SER A 102 -0.66 9.19 -10.82
N GLU A 103 -1.72 8.76 -11.48
CA GLU A 103 -3.08 9.22 -11.24
C GLU A 103 -3.96 8.13 -10.58
N LYS A 104 -3.34 7.02 -10.13
CA LYS A 104 -4.06 5.90 -9.54
C LYS A 104 -4.95 6.33 -8.37
N LEU A 105 -4.43 7.09 -7.42
CA LEU A 105 -5.20 7.54 -6.26
C LEU A 105 -6.37 8.45 -6.70
N GLN A 106 -6.11 9.38 -7.63
CA GLN A 106 -7.16 10.26 -8.13
C GLN A 106 -8.29 9.47 -8.77
N LYS A 107 -7.98 8.61 -9.75
CA LYS A 107 -8.97 7.83 -10.50
C LYS A 107 -9.80 6.90 -9.60
N GLN A 108 -9.16 6.23 -8.66
CA GLN A 108 -9.86 5.30 -7.76
C GLN A 108 -10.71 6.03 -6.73
N THR A 109 -10.26 7.18 -6.24
CA THR A 109 -11.04 8.01 -5.32
C THR A 109 -12.23 8.64 -6.02
N ASP A 110 -12.06 9.20 -7.23
CA ASP A 110 -13.16 9.76 -8.01
C ASP A 110 -14.24 8.71 -8.30
N PHE A 111 -13.82 7.47 -8.58
CA PHE A 111 -14.76 6.37 -8.76
C PHE A 111 -15.58 6.11 -7.49
N LEU A 112 -14.93 5.96 -6.33
CA LEU A 112 -15.61 5.68 -5.07
C LEU A 112 -16.49 6.86 -4.60
N GLU A 113 -16.07 8.11 -4.84
CA GLU A 113 -16.88 9.29 -4.51
C GLU A 113 -18.14 9.40 -5.39
N SER A 114 -18.05 8.98 -6.67
CA SER A 114 -19.17 9.00 -7.61
C SER A 114 -20.08 7.76 -7.54
N HIS A 115 -19.65 6.69 -6.85
CA HIS A 115 -20.37 5.43 -6.72
C HIS A 115 -20.46 4.99 -5.25
N PRO A 116 -21.33 5.61 -4.44
CA PRO A 116 -21.40 5.36 -2.99
C PRO A 116 -21.80 3.93 -2.60
N ASP A 117 -22.36 3.17 -3.54
CA ASP A 117 -22.72 1.74 -3.34
C ASP A 117 -21.52 0.80 -3.40
N TYR A 118 -20.33 1.31 -3.82
CA TYR A 118 -19.10 0.53 -3.87
C TYR A 118 -18.24 0.80 -2.65
N GLY A 119 -17.87 -0.27 -1.93
CA GLY A 119 -16.95 -0.20 -0.80
C GLY A 119 -15.48 -0.42 -1.17
N LEU A 120 -15.20 -0.87 -2.39
CA LEU A 120 -13.85 -1.24 -2.83
C LEU A 120 -13.69 -1.03 -4.33
N VAL A 121 -12.51 -0.53 -4.72
CA VAL A 121 -12.03 -0.50 -6.11
C VAL A 121 -10.63 -1.08 -6.18
N TYR A 122 -10.34 -1.87 -7.19
CA TYR A 122 -9.02 -2.42 -7.43
C TYR A 122 -8.63 -2.29 -8.91
N SER A 123 -7.33 -2.41 -9.18
CA SER A 123 -6.77 -2.45 -10.54
C SER A 123 -6.07 -3.78 -10.77
N ASP A 124 -5.91 -4.17 -12.04
CA ASP A 124 -5.02 -5.26 -12.41
C ASP A 124 -3.56 -4.91 -12.09
N HIS A 125 -2.71 -5.90 -11.97
CA HIS A 125 -1.30 -5.75 -11.63
C HIS A 125 -0.40 -6.62 -12.51
N ASN A 126 0.87 -6.22 -12.59
CA ASN A 126 1.92 -7.08 -13.13
C ASN A 126 2.53 -7.90 -11.99
N ARG A 127 2.80 -9.18 -12.22
CA ARG A 127 3.47 -10.03 -11.24
C ARG A 127 4.89 -10.31 -11.70
N TYR A 128 5.87 -9.87 -10.92
CA TYR A 128 7.29 -10.10 -11.16
C TYR A 128 7.82 -11.24 -10.29
N PHE A 129 8.58 -12.14 -10.88
CA PHE A 129 9.23 -13.27 -10.21
C PHE A 129 10.74 -13.04 -10.19
N GLU A 130 11.28 -12.57 -9.11
CA GLU A 130 12.67 -12.19 -8.96
C GLU A 130 13.66 -13.32 -9.31
N LYS A 131 13.41 -14.55 -8.80
CA LYS A 131 14.27 -15.71 -9.06
C LYS A 131 14.44 -16.06 -10.54
N THR A 132 13.49 -15.72 -11.39
CA THR A 132 13.48 -16.08 -12.80
C THR A 132 13.54 -14.88 -13.74
N GLY A 133 13.40 -13.65 -13.20
CA GLY A 133 13.27 -12.43 -13.99
C GLY A 133 11.98 -12.35 -14.82
N LYS A 134 11.04 -13.30 -14.64
CA LYS A 134 9.82 -13.39 -15.42
C LYS A 134 8.79 -12.38 -14.92
N THR A 135 8.15 -11.67 -15.85
CA THR A 135 7.00 -10.82 -15.56
C THR A 135 5.75 -11.39 -16.23
N ILE A 136 4.64 -11.50 -15.48
CA ILE A 136 3.31 -11.74 -16.03
C ILE A 136 2.58 -10.40 -15.99
N PRO A 137 2.39 -9.74 -17.15
CA PRO A 137 1.67 -8.47 -17.20
C PRO A 137 0.16 -8.71 -17.08
N ARG A 138 -0.55 -7.75 -16.50
CA ARG A 138 -2.01 -7.80 -16.34
C ARG A 138 -2.45 -9.18 -15.82
N PHE A 139 -2.00 -9.50 -14.60
CA PHE A 139 -2.06 -10.86 -14.05
C PHE A 139 -3.46 -11.49 -14.14
N TYR A 140 -4.49 -10.74 -13.78
CA TYR A 140 -5.87 -11.25 -13.83
C TYR A 140 -6.33 -11.53 -15.27
N GLN A 141 -6.06 -10.61 -16.21
CA GLN A 141 -6.42 -10.79 -17.62
C GLN A 141 -5.62 -11.92 -18.29
N THR A 142 -4.33 -12.00 -17.99
CA THR A 142 -3.42 -12.98 -18.63
C THR A 142 -3.65 -14.39 -18.13
N THR A 143 -4.03 -14.54 -16.85
CA THR A 143 -4.22 -15.86 -16.23
C THR A 143 -5.66 -16.33 -16.25
N ASN A 144 -6.61 -15.53 -16.76
CA ASN A 144 -8.05 -15.76 -16.65
C ASN A 144 -8.52 -15.93 -15.18
N GLN A 145 -7.69 -15.52 -14.23
CA GLN A 145 -8.08 -15.45 -12.84
C GLN A 145 -8.83 -14.13 -12.67
N ILE A 146 -10.16 -14.20 -12.82
CA ILE A 146 -11.02 -13.08 -12.43
C ILE A 146 -10.70 -12.82 -10.95
N PRO A 147 -10.42 -11.57 -10.57
CA PRO A 147 -10.34 -11.26 -9.15
C PRO A 147 -11.63 -11.79 -8.53
N PRO A 148 -11.55 -12.54 -7.45
CA PRO A 148 -12.76 -13.01 -6.80
C PRO A 148 -13.64 -11.80 -6.52
N ASP A 149 -14.96 -11.96 -6.76
CA ASP A 149 -15.96 -11.00 -6.32
C ASP A 149 -15.50 -10.37 -5.01
N PRO A 150 -15.49 -9.02 -4.86
CA PRO A 150 -15.04 -8.33 -3.64
C PRO A 150 -15.58 -8.97 -2.36
N ILE A 151 -16.81 -9.45 -2.37
CA ILE A 151 -17.42 -10.22 -1.28
C ILE A 151 -16.66 -11.51 -0.97
N ASN A 152 -16.07 -12.17 -1.97
CA ASN A 152 -15.29 -13.40 -1.79
C ASN A 152 -13.86 -13.15 -1.33
N VAL A 153 -13.26 -11.99 -1.60
CA VAL A 153 -11.97 -11.58 -1.03
C VAL A 153 -12.10 -11.45 0.49
N PHE A 154 -13.13 -10.76 0.97
CA PHE A 154 -13.39 -10.65 2.41
C PHE A 154 -13.74 -11.98 3.07
N ARG A 155 -14.48 -12.89 2.38
CA ARG A 155 -14.78 -14.24 2.90
C ARG A 155 -13.54 -15.12 2.99
N GLY A 156 -12.57 -14.98 2.08
CA GLY A 156 -11.30 -15.70 2.11
C GLY A 156 -10.41 -15.29 3.30
N TRP A 157 -10.42 -14.02 3.67
CA TRP A 157 -9.70 -13.50 4.84
C TRP A 157 -10.29 -13.97 6.18
N GLY A 158 -11.60 -14.17 6.25
CA GLY A 158 -12.27 -14.68 7.46
C GLY A 158 -11.99 -16.16 7.77
N LYS A 159 -11.52 -16.96 6.82
CA LYS A 159 -11.22 -18.38 7.05
C LYS A 159 -9.78 -18.66 7.53
N GLY A 160 -8.94 -17.65 7.60
CA GLY A 160 -7.54 -17.75 8.09
C GLY A 160 -7.32 -17.19 9.51
N LEU A 161 -8.38 -16.81 10.22
CA LEU A 161 -8.32 -16.27 11.58
C LEU A 161 -8.94 -17.28 12.57
N HIS A 162 -8.38 -18.48 12.61
CA HIS A 162 -8.58 -19.42 13.73
C HIS A 162 -7.22 -19.78 14.33
#